data_d150268490e3959477384cb0bf700851
#
_entry.id   d150268490e3959477384cb0bf700851
#
_cell.length_a   1.000
_cell.length_b   1.000
_cell.length_c   1.000
_cell.angle_alpha   90.00
_cell.angle_beta   90.00
_cell.angle_gamma   90.00
#
_symmetry.space_group_name_H-M   'P 1'
#
loop_
_entity.id
_entity.type
_entity.pdbx_description
1 polymer ?
#
loop_
_entity_poly.entity_id
_entity_poly.type
_entity_poly.pdbx_seq_one_letter_code
_entity_poly.pdbx_strand_id
1 'polypeptide(L)'
;MTLSPKTPLATALGYLLGQCASLTRCVITPNSSLDNNPVENAIRPLKLGARNWLFIGHPDAGPRLANLFTLVENCRQTGVEAEAYFIDLVTALAGGAAHIIADWLPRAWKRRRADGITA
;
A
#
# COMPACT_ATOMS: atom_id res chain seq x y z
N MET A 1 -45.84 1.30 11.01
CA MET A 1 -45.60 2.46 10.13
C MET A 1 -44.60 2.04 9.08
N THR A 2 -45.04 1.78 7.85
CA THR A 2 -44.20 1.37 6.73
C THR A 2 -43.74 2.59 5.96
N LEU A 3 -42.43 2.83 5.92
CA LEU A 3 -41.82 3.90 5.13
C LEU A 3 -41.96 3.57 3.63
N SER A 4 -42.41 4.54 2.83
CA SER A 4 -42.44 4.39 1.37
C SER A 4 -41.00 4.25 0.85
N PRO A 5 -40.72 3.26 -0.05
CA PRO A 5 -39.34 2.95 -0.51
C PRO A 5 -38.60 4.10 -1.21
N LYS A 6 -39.34 5.10 -1.70
CA LYS A 6 -38.81 6.25 -2.46
C LYS A 6 -38.56 7.50 -1.64
N THR A 7 -38.77 7.47 -0.32
CA THR A 7 -38.50 8.64 0.52
C THR A 7 -37.00 8.82 0.78
N PRO A 8 -36.50 10.05 0.93
CA PRO A 8 -35.10 10.30 1.30
C PRO A 8 -34.70 9.58 2.56
N LEU A 9 -35.58 9.44 3.54
CA LEU A 9 -35.35 8.71 4.77
C LEU A 9 -35.19 7.21 4.52
N ALA A 10 -36.04 6.60 3.69
CA ALA A 10 -35.89 5.18 3.34
C ALA A 10 -34.55 4.88 2.61
N THR A 11 -34.14 5.79 1.72
CA THR A 11 -32.86 5.70 1.02
C THR A 11 -31.68 5.79 2.01
N ALA A 12 -31.70 6.73 2.95
CA ALA A 12 -30.65 6.89 3.95
C ALA A 12 -30.57 5.67 4.89
N LEU A 13 -31.72 5.16 5.33
CA LEU A 13 -31.77 3.95 6.17
C LEU A 13 -31.30 2.71 5.39
N GLY A 14 -31.67 2.57 4.13
CA GLY A 14 -31.19 1.49 3.25
C GLY A 14 -29.68 1.52 3.08
N TYR A 15 -29.10 2.69 2.88
CA TYR A 15 -27.63 2.86 2.85
C TYR A 15 -26.99 2.45 4.16
N LEU A 16 -27.47 2.94 5.29
CA LEU A 16 -26.93 2.60 6.62
C LEU A 16 -26.99 1.09 6.88
N LEU A 17 -28.14 0.45 6.61
CA LEU A 17 -28.32 -0.98 6.78
C LEU A 17 -27.39 -1.78 5.86
N GLY A 18 -27.20 -1.33 4.62
CA GLY A 18 -26.26 -1.94 3.67
C GLY A 18 -24.79 -1.89 4.15
N GLN A 19 -24.42 -0.86 4.90
CA GLN A 19 -23.07 -0.71 5.45
C GLN A 19 -22.89 -1.36 6.83
N CYS A 20 -23.96 -1.79 7.48
CA CYS A 20 -23.94 -2.27 8.86
C CYS A 20 -22.92 -3.41 9.09
N ALA A 21 -22.86 -4.37 8.19
CA ALA A 21 -21.91 -5.49 8.28
C ALA A 21 -20.44 -5.02 8.19
N SER A 22 -20.14 -4.06 7.31
CA SER A 22 -18.81 -3.49 7.15
C SER A 22 -18.41 -2.67 8.37
N LEU A 23 -19.32 -1.85 8.90
CA LEU A 23 -19.09 -1.06 10.10
C LEU A 23 -18.87 -1.95 11.33
N THR A 24 -19.69 -2.99 11.49
CA THR A 24 -19.50 -3.98 12.57
C THR A 24 -18.14 -4.65 12.49
N ARG A 25 -17.71 -5.03 11.27
CA ARG A 25 -16.39 -5.63 11.05
C ARG A 25 -15.26 -4.69 11.47
N CYS A 26 -15.36 -3.40 11.18
CA CYS A 26 -14.37 -2.42 11.64
C CYS A 26 -14.27 -2.34 13.15
N VAL A 27 -15.40 -2.39 13.86
CA VAL A 27 -15.43 -2.32 15.34
C VAL A 27 -14.82 -3.55 16.00
N ILE A 28 -15.03 -4.74 15.43
CA ILE A 28 -14.54 -6.00 16.02
C ILE A 28 -13.12 -6.37 15.56
N THR A 29 -12.58 -5.71 14.55
CA THR A 29 -11.22 -5.98 14.03
C THR A 29 -10.21 -5.16 14.81
N PRO A 30 -9.26 -5.78 15.53
CA PRO A 30 -8.21 -5.05 16.25
C PRO A 30 -7.38 -4.16 15.30
N ASN A 31 -7.06 -2.97 15.75
CA ASN A 31 -6.28 -1.97 15.00
C ASN A 31 -6.92 -1.51 13.67
N SER A 32 -8.22 -1.74 13.49
CA SER A 32 -8.96 -1.19 12.37
C SER A 32 -9.24 0.30 12.59
N SER A 33 -9.00 1.12 11.57
CA SER A 33 -9.42 2.53 11.56
C SER A 33 -10.71 2.67 10.77
N LEU A 34 -11.58 3.59 11.20
CA LEU A 34 -12.79 3.96 10.47
C LEU A 34 -12.49 4.92 9.31
N ASP A 35 -11.29 5.47 9.28
CA ASP A 35 -10.82 6.34 8.21
C ASP A 35 -9.83 5.62 7.28
N ASN A 36 -9.68 6.16 6.08
CA ASN A 36 -8.74 5.70 5.07
C ASN A 36 -7.49 6.59 4.98
N ASN A 37 -7.29 7.49 5.95
CA ASN A 37 -6.20 8.46 5.94
C ASN A 37 -4.81 7.83 5.77
N PRO A 38 -4.47 6.71 6.43
CA PRO A 38 -3.17 6.08 6.25
C PRO A 38 -2.90 5.68 4.80
N VAL A 39 -3.90 5.08 4.12
CA VAL A 39 -3.80 4.66 2.72
C VAL A 39 -3.75 5.87 1.79
N GLU A 40 -4.60 6.87 2.03
CA GLU A 40 -4.62 8.10 1.23
C GLU A 40 -3.31 8.87 1.35
N ASN A 41 -2.72 8.95 2.53
CA ASN A 41 -1.42 9.57 2.74
C ASN A 41 -0.28 8.78 2.07
N ALA A 42 -0.35 7.46 2.06
CA ALA A 42 0.62 6.62 1.36
C ALA A 42 0.55 6.79 -0.16
N ILE A 43 -0.65 6.98 -0.73
CA ILE A 43 -0.83 7.17 -2.18
C ILE A 43 -0.58 8.63 -2.62
N ARG A 44 -0.66 9.59 -1.70
CA ARG A 44 -0.54 11.03 -2.01
C ARG A 44 0.72 11.40 -2.81
N PRO A 45 1.93 10.92 -2.47
CA PRO A 45 3.13 11.20 -3.25
C PRO A 45 3.03 10.74 -4.70
N LEU A 46 2.42 9.57 -4.96
CA LEU A 46 2.19 9.06 -6.30
C LEU A 46 1.25 9.97 -7.09
N LYS A 47 0.16 10.43 -6.48
CA LYS A 47 -0.77 11.38 -7.13
C LYS A 47 -0.12 12.73 -7.45
N LEU A 48 0.73 13.22 -6.56
CA LEU A 48 1.48 14.46 -6.79
C LEU A 48 2.50 14.28 -7.91
N GLY A 49 3.23 13.16 -7.94
CA GLY A 49 4.14 12.80 -9.02
C GLY A 49 3.43 12.66 -10.35
N ALA A 50 2.29 12.00 -10.41
CA ALA A 50 1.50 11.82 -11.62
C ALA A 50 1.07 13.16 -12.27
N ARG A 51 0.83 14.21 -11.47
CA ARG A 51 0.59 15.57 -11.99
C ARG A 51 1.79 16.16 -12.73
N ASN A 52 3.00 15.82 -12.31
CA ASN A 52 4.24 16.33 -12.90
C ASN A 52 4.64 15.50 -14.13
N TRP A 53 4.35 14.19 -14.12
CA TRP A 53 4.76 13.28 -15.19
C TRP A 53 3.75 13.19 -16.35
N LEU A 54 2.54 13.73 -16.18
CA LEU A 54 1.43 13.80 -17.13
C LEU A 54 0.89 12.45 -17.61
N PHE A 55 1.73 11.44 -17.82
CA PHE A 55 1.33 10.07 -18.17
C PHE A 55 2.45 9.05 -17.86
N ILE A 56 2.08 7.78 -17.80
CA ILE A 56 2.98 6.67 -17.45
C ILE A 56 3.61 6.03 -18.72
N GLY A 57 3.22 6.48 -19.91
CA GLY A 57 3.78 6.04 -21.18
C GLY A 57 3.13 4.78 -21.77
N HIS A 58 2.91 3.73 -21.00
CA HIS A 58 2.31 2.47 -21.45
C HIS A 58 1.43 1.85 -20.37
N PRO A 59 0.32 1.18 -20.72
CA PRO A 59 -0.55 0.51 -19.73
C PRO A 59 0.18 -0.45 -18.80
N ASP A 60 1.17 -1.19 -19.30
CA ASP A 60 1.96 -2.14 -18.51
C ASP A 60 2.96 -1.46 -17.54
N ALA A 61 3.24 -0.20 -17.73
CA ALA A 61 4.12 0.56 -16.83
C ALA A 61 3.43 0.88 -15.49
N GLY A 62 2.11 0.97 -15.47
CA GLY A 62 1.33 1.26 -14.27
C GLY A 62 1.58 0.26 -13.14
N PRO A 63 1.36 -1.05 -13.35
CA PRO A 63 1.63 -2.09 -12.37
C PRO A 63 3.08 -2.12 -11.89
N ARG A 64 4.04 -1.92 -12.80
CA ARG A 64 5.47 -1.87 -12.45
C ARG A 64 5.79 -0.69 -11.54
N LEU A 65 5.27 0.49 -11.86
CA LEU A 65 5.42 1.68 -11.03
C LEU A 65 4.77 1.49 -9.66
N ALA A 66 3.58 0.88 -9.60
CA ALA A 66 2.90 0.58 -8.34
C ALA A 66 3.73 -0.36 -7.45
N ASN A 67 4.36 -1.38 -8.02
CA ASN A 67 5.24 -2.28 -7.30
C ASN A 67 6.48 -1.55 -6.74
N LEU A 68 7.15 -0.75 -7.55
CA LEU A 68 8.29 0.06 -7.10
C LEU A 68 7.88 1.01 -5.98
N PHE A 69 6.74 1.68 -6.14
CA PHE A 69 6.22 2.60 -5.14
C PHE A 69 5.89 1.90 -3.82
N THR A 70 5.35 0.69 -3.90
CA THR A 70 5.09 -0.16 -2.73
C THR A 70 6.38 -0.47 -1.98
N LEU A 71 7.47 -0.77 -2.68
CA LEU A 71 8.77 -1.02 -2.05
C LEU A 71 9.33 0.23 -1.39
N VAL A 72 9.24 1.39 -2.06
CA VAL A 72 9.68 2.68 -1.48
C VAL A 72 8.89 3.01 -0.22
N GLU A 73 7.57 2.84 -0.24
CA GLU A 73 6.73 3.09 0.92
C GLU A 73 7.03 2.10 2.07
N ASN A 74 7.29 0.84 1.76
CA ASN A 74 7.74 -0.14 2.75
C ASN A 74 9.11 0.25 3.36
N CYS A 75 10.04 0.76 2.57
CA CYS A 75 11.30 1.29 3.09
C CYS A 75 11.04 2.43 4.07
N ARG A 76 10.18 3.38 3.70
CA ARG A 76 9.80 4.52 4.55
C ARG A 76 9.18 4.07 5.87
N GLN A 77 8.22 3.14 5.83
CA GLN A 77 7.52 2.65 7.02
C GLN A 77 8.43 1.83 7.95
N THR A 78 9.44 1.16 7.40
CA THR A 78 10.37 0.33 8.19
C THR A 78 11.65 1.08 8.59
N GLY A 79 11.77 2.35 8.21
CA GLY A 79 12.97 3.15 8.48
C GLY A 79 14.20 2.56 7.77
N VAL A 80 14.03 2.14 6.52
CA VAL A 80 15.09 1.68 5.62
C VAL A 80 15.41 2.81 4.66
N GLU A 81 16.69 3.05 4.46
CA GLU A 81 17.15 3.99 3.44
C GLU A 81 16.93 3.35 2.06
N ALA A 82 16.07 4.00 1.23
CA ALA A 82 15.57 3.40 0.00
C ALA A 82 16.66 3.25 -1.06
N GLU A 83 17.57 4.22 -1.18
CA GLU A 83 18.65 4.18 -2.18
C GLU A 83 19.59 3.00 -1.92
N ALA A 84 20.08 2.85 -0.71
CA ALA A 84 20.94 1.73 -0.33
C ALA A 84 20.23 0.37 -0.53
N TYR A 85 18.96 0.31 -0.16
CA TYR A 85 18.16 -0.89 -0.39
C TYR A 85 18.05 -1.27 -1.88
N PHE A 86 17.75 -0.29 -2.75
CA PHE A 86 17.61 -0.56 -4.19
C PHE A 86 18.94 -0.89 -4.85
N ILE A 87 20.04 -0.28 -4.44
CA ILE A 87 21.37 -0.63 -4.93
C ILE A 87 21.67 -2.10 -4.64
N ASP A 88 21.51 -2.53 -3.38
CA ASP A 88 21.75 -3.92 -2.99
C ASP A 88 20.81 -4.88 -3.72
N LEU A 89 19.51 -4.55 -3.81
CA LEU A 89 18.51 -5.39 -4.48
C LEU A 89 18.84 -5.57 -5.97
N VAL A 90 19.14 -4.48 -6.68
CA VAL A 90 19.46 -4.54 -8.12
C VAL A 90 20.76 -5.29 -8.36
N THR A 91 21.76 -5.10 -7.50
CA THR A 91 23.04 -5.82 -7.57
C THR A 91 22.83 -7.32 -7.38
N ALA A 92 22.05 -7.71 -6.39
CA ALA A 92 21.73 -9.12 -6.13
C ALA A 92 20.91 -9.76 -7.25
N LEU A 93 19.95 -9.02 -7.83
CA LEU A 93 19.17 -9.49 -8.99
C LEU A 93 20.07 -9.69 -10.21
N ALA A 94 20.97 -8.76 -10.48
CA ALA A 94 21.94 -8.86 -11.58
C ALA A 94 22.93 -10.01 -11.39
N GLY A 95 23.34 -10.27 -10.15
CA GLY A 95 24.22 -11.39 -9.77
C GLY A 95 23.51 -12.75 -9.65
N GLY A 96 22.19 -12.81 -9.81
CA GLY A 96 21.40 -14.03 -9.64
C GLY A 96 21.30 -14.51 -8.18
N ALA A 97 21.65 -13.68 -7.21
CA ALA A 97 21.63 -14.04 -5.79
C ALA A 97 20.26 -13.89 -5.11
N ALA A 98 19.31 -13.21 -5.75
CA ALA A 98 17.99 -12.95 -5.19
C ALA A 98 16.99 -14.09 -5.51
N HIS A 99 17.24 -15.29 -4.99
CA HIS A 99 16.39 -16.46 -5.26
C HIS A 99 15.12 -16.49 -4.41
N ILE A 100 15.13 -15.90 -3.22
CA ILE A 100 13.99 -15.89 -2.29
C ILE A 100 13.55 -14.45 -2.09
N ILE A 101 12.44 -14.07 -2.73
CA ILE A 101 11.88 -12.71 -2.69
C ILE A 101 11.63 -12.24 -1.24
N ALA A 102 11.18 -13.14 -0.35
CA ALA A 102 10.88 -12.79 1.04
C ALA A 102 12.08 -12.21 1.79
N ASP A 103 13.28 -12.69 1.49
CA ASP A 103 14.52 -12.23 2.13
C ASP A 103 14.96 -10.84 1.68
N TRP A 104 14.42 -10.40 0.54
CA TRP A 104 14.71 -9.11 -0.06
C TRP A 104 13.64 -8.05 0.21
N LEU A 105 12.60 -8.38 0.99
CA LEU A 105 11.67 -7.35 1.46
C LEU A 105 12.41 -6.37 2.40
N PRO A 106 12.08 -5.06 2.40
CA PRO A 106 12.83 -4.04 3.14
C PRO A 106 13.07 -4.39 4.60
N ARG A 107 12.08 -4.97 5.27
CA ARG A 107 12.21 -5.39 6.68
C ARG A 107 13.17 -6.56 6.89
N ALA A 108 13.19 -7.52 5.97
CA ALA A 108 14.11 -8.67 6.02
C ALA A 108 15.52 -8.23 5.67
N TRP A 109 15.68 -7.39 4.64
CA TRP A 109 16.95 -6.79 4.27
C TRP A 109 17.57 -5.99 5.43
N LYS A 110 16.78 -5.17 6.14
CA LYS A 110 17.26 -4.43 7.32
C LYS A 110 17.81 -5.34 8.40
N ARG A 111 17.14 -6.47 8.68
CA ARG A 111 17.63 -7.47 9.66
C ARG A 111 18.94 -8.08 9.23
N ARG A 112 19.04 -8.58 7.98
CA ARG A 112 20.27 -9.19 7.45
C ARG A 112 21.44 -8.23 7.54
N ARG A 113 21.23 -6.97 7.20
CA ARG A 113 22.30 -5.96 7.27
C ARG A 113 22.71 -5.66 8.71
N ALA A 114 21.80 -5.69 9.66
CA ALA A 114 22.09 -5.57 11.08
C ALA A 114 22.90 -6.78 11.61
N ASP A 115 22.63 -7.98 11.07
CA ASP A 115 23.32 -9.22 11.40
C ASP A 115 24.67 -9.37 10.67
N GLY A 116 25.11 -8.37 9.88
CA GLY A 116 26.38 -8.38 9.15
C GLY A 116 26.39 -9.28 7.91
N ILE A 117 25.24 -9.77 7.47
CA ILE A 117 25.09 -10.60 6.27
C ILE A 117 24.89 -9.66 5.07
N THR A 118 25.98 -9.21 4.47
CA THR A 118 25.98 -8.55 3.16
C THR A 118 25.97 -9.59 2.06
N ALA A 119 25.25 -9.29 0.96
CA ALA A 119 25.20 -10.16 -0.22
C ALA A 119 26.55 -10.24 -0.93
#